data_b6f2add9b7ee1c09340b8ddd0b5a1e62
#
_entry.id   b6f2add9b7ee1c09340b8ddd0b5a1e62
#
_cell.length_a   1.000
_cell.length_b   1.000
_cell.length_c   1.000
_cell.angle_alpha   90.00
_cell.angle_beta   90.00
_cell.angle_gamma   90.00
#
_symmetry.space_group_name_H-M   'P 1'
#
loop_
_entity.id
_entity.type
_entity.pdbx_description
1 polymer ?
#
loop_
_entity_poly.entity_id
_entity_poly.type
_entity_poly.pdbx_seq_one_letter_code
_entity_poly.pdbx_strand_id
1 'polypeptide(L)'
;MTTLFPGLDFGTTNSTLALAAPGAAPRLVPLEGAHLTIPSALFFSLEDGETYVGRAAVFEYRDGAEGRFMRALKSILGTSLMVETTPIGRRRMSFEELIGRFLKHLRERLEEAVVADPATAGAALDSIVLGRPVRFVDEDDAADRAAQGQLEAAARAQGFRHIEFQYEPVAAALHYERTVTSEQLALVVDIGGGTSDFSILRLSPNAAGATTSQVDRRSDILATTGVHVGGTDFDRLLNLAAVMPHFGLGSTTADGKRAMPVWYFNDMATWHRINTLYTAKNSRDIRGLEREAAEPDKLARYAHLLAHRSGHRLAGAVEAAKIALTEDTQAAVTLHEPGLALDLTVTRAAFDAATAELNGRIAGAIDAALASAQVAAGSIQTVILTGGGALVPAVRAVATRRFPGAAIAQADEFGSVGLGLAVDAARRFA
;
A
#
# COMPACT_ATOMS: atom_id res chain seq x y z
N MET A 1 -31.43 11.36 -16.19
CA MET A 1 -30.31 11.49 -15.25
C MET A 1 -29.27 10.45 -15.63
N THR A 2 -28.02 10.82 -15.76
CA THR A 2 -26.94 9.87 -16.04
C THR A 2 -26.73 9.01 -14.81
N THR A 3 -26.78 7.69 -14.96
CA THR A 3 -26.47 6.74 -13.86
C THR A 3 -24.96 6.54 -13.82
N LEU A 4 -24.36 6.66 -12.66
CA LEU A 4 -22.93 6.45 -12.41
C LEU A 4 -22.72 5.24 -11.51
N PHE A 5 -21.65 4.53 -11.76
CA PHE A 5 -21.30 3.30 -11.08
C PHE A 5 -19.90 3.44 -10.46
N PRO A 6 -19.83 3.85 -9.19
CA PRO A 6 -18.55 3.99 -8.49
C PRO A 6 -17.97 2.64 -8.05
N GLY A 7 -16.65 2.54 -8.16
CA GLY A 7 -15.83 1.50 -7.56
C GLY A 7 -14.80 2.12 -6.63
N LEU A 8 -14.64 1.58 -5.44
CA LEU A 8 -13.68 2.03 -4.43
C LEU A 8 -12.74 0.89 -4.05
N ASP A 9 -11.47 1.08 -4.30
CA ASP A 9 -10.40 0.32 -3.69
C ASP A 9 -9.93 1.04 -2.42
N PHE A 10 -10.34 0.53 -1.27
CA PHE A 10 -9.83 0.97 0.02
C PHE A 10 -8.59 0.14 0.37
N GLY A 11 -7.43 0.58 -0.09
CA GLY A 11 -6.16 -0.12 0.12
C GLY A 11 -5.52 0.13 1.48
N THR A 12 -4.62 -0.75 1.90
CA THR A 12 -3.85 -0.60 3.15
C THR A 12 -2.91 0.61 3.11
N THR A 13 -2.33 0.90 1.95
CA THR A 13 -1.36 1.99 1.78
C THR A 13 -1.95 3.15 0.99
N ASN A 14 -2.57 2.87 -0.14
CA ASN A 14 -3.23 3.86 -1.00
C ASN A 14 -4.64 3.39 -1.33
N SER A 15 -5.53 4.34 -1.55
CA SER A 15 -6.90 4.11 -2.00
C SER A 15 -7.14 4.78 -3.35
N THR A 16 -8.06 4.21 -4.14
CA THR A 16 -8.49 4.75 -5.43
C THR A 16 -9.99 4.72 -5.58
N LEU A 17 -10.52 5.71 -6.29
CA LEU A 17 -11.91 5.76 -6.72
C LEU A 17 -11.98 5.78 -8.25
N ALA A 18 -12.93 5.06 -8.78
CA ALA A 18 -13.24 5.09 -10.21
C ALA A 18 -14.74 5.22 -10.45
N LEU A 19 -15.08 5.73 -11.62
CA LEU A 19 -16.45 5.87 -12.11
C LEU A 19 -16.59 5.19 -13.45
N ALA A 20 -17.65 4.40 -13.60
CA ALA A 20 -18.14 3.97 -14.90
C ALA A 20 -19.48 4.64 -15.20
N ALA A 21 -19.77 4.83 -16.50
CA ALA A 21 -21.04 5.32 -17.00
C ALA A 21 -21.47 4.46 -18.22
N PRO A 22 -22.77 4.36 -18.52
CA PRO A 22 -23.23 3.62 -19.69
C PRO A 22 -22.59 4.13 -20.99
N GLY A 23 -22.01 3.23 -21.76
CA GLY A 23 -21.39 3.55 -23.06
C GLY A 23 -20.05 4.30 -22.99
N ALA A 24 -19.51 4.58 -21.82
CA ALA A 24 -18.22 5.23 -21.63
C ALA A 24 -17.17 4.28 -21.03
N ALA A 25 -15.88 4.56 -21.27
CA ALA A 25 -14.81 3.88 -20.57
C ALA A 25 -14.78 4.29 -19.10
N PRO A 26 -14.47 3.36 -18.17
CA PRO A 26 -14.30 3.71 -16.77
C PRO A 26 -13.12 4.67 -16.60
N ARG A 27 -13.23 5.58 -15.65
CA ARG A 27 -12.18 6.57 -15.36
C ARG A 27 -11.89 6.64 -13.87
N LEU A 28 -10.63 6.89 -13.52
CA LEU A 28 -10.25 7.21 -12.15
C LEU A 28 -10.71 8.61 -11.77
N VAL A 29 -11.05 8.79 -10.51
CA VAL A 29 -11.42 10.07 -9.92
C VAL A 29 -10.16 10.70 -9.31
N PRO A 30 -9.79 11.94 -9.66
CA PRO A 30 -8.76 12.67 -8.96
C PRO A 30 -9.13 12.88 -7.48
N LEU A 31 -8.25 12.47 -6.57
CA LEU A 31 -8.53 12.49 -5.12
C LEU A 31 -7.82 13.62 -4.40
N GLU A 32 -6.64 14.04 -4.89
CA GLU A 32 -5.86 15.15 -4.35
C GLU A 32 -5.20 15.94 -5.50
N GLY A 33 -5.81 17.04 -5.92
CA GLY A 33 -5.38 17.76 -7.10
C GLY A 33 -5.44 16.88 -8.35
N ALA A 34 -4.32 16.63 -9.01
CA ALA A 34 -4.23 15.74 -10.17
C ALA A 34 -3.95 14.26 -9.80
N HIS A 35 -3.73 13.96 -8.53
CA HIS A 35 -3.39 12.61 -8.11
C HIS A 35 -4.62 11.69 -8.10
N LEU A 36 -4.50 10.57 -8.77
CA LEU A 36 -5.55 9.54 -8.90
C LEU A 36 -5.59 8.56 -7.73
N THR A 37 -4.58 8.62 -6.85
CA THR A 37 -4.50 7.83 -5.61
C THR A 37 -4.43 8.76 -4.41
N ILE A 38 -4.84 8.27 -3.24
CA ILE A 38 -4.67 8.95 -1.97
C ILE A 38 -4.06 7.99 -0.95
N PRO A 39 -3.00 8.37 -0.21
CA PRO A 39 -2.54 7.58 0.92
C PRO A 39 -3.67 7.30 1.92
N SER A 40 -3.85 6.04 2.32
CA SER A 40 -4.84 5.63 3.31
C SER A 40 -4.39 6.03 4.72
N ALA A 41 -4.29 7.35 4.95
CA ALA A 41 -3.70 7.95 6.13
C ALA A 41 -4.52 9.12 6.67
N LEU A 42 -4.51 9.25 7.99
CA LEU A 42 -5.09 10.37 8.74
C LEU A 42 -4.03 10.93 9.70
N PHE A 43 -4.00 12.23 9.87
CA PHE A 43 -3.21 12.89 10.90
C PHE A 43 -4.09 13.84 11.70
N PHE A 44 -4.11 13.68 13.00
CA PHE A 44 -4.83 14.54 13.94
C PHE A 44 -3.82 15.45 14.60
N SER A 45 -3.79 16.69 14.20
CA SER A 45 -2.88 17.68 14.74
C SER A 45 -3.31 18.09 16.15
N LEU A 46 -2.33 18.18 17.05
CA LEU A 46 -2.53 18.72 18.40
C LEU A 46 -2.24 20.23 18.46
N GLU A 47 -1.66 20.79 17.41
CA GLU A 47 -1.28 22.20 17.34
C GLU A 47 -2.48 23.08 16.95
N ASP A 48 -3.23 22.71 15.91
CA ASP A 48 -4.38 23.44 15.38
C ASP A 48 -5.72 22.72 15.60
N GLY A 49 -5.70 21.43 15.99
CA GLY A 49 -6.88 20.60 16.21
C GLY A 49 -7.52 20.06 14.92
N GLU A 50 -6.89 20.28 13.76
CA GLU A 50 -7.38 19.87 12.46
C GLU A 50 -7.11 18.38 12.18
N THR A 51 -7.87 17.84 11.22
CA THR A 51 -7.66 16.47 10.72
C THR A 51 -7.22 16.53 9.27
N TYR A 52 -5.98 16.11 9.03
CA TYR A 52 -5.42 15.99 7.69
C TYR A 52 -5.62 14.59 7.15
N VAL A 53 -5.86 14.48 5.85
CA VAL A 53 -6.13 13.20 5.16
C VAL A 53 -5.13 13.03 4.02
N GLY A 54 -4.77 11.81 3.71
CA GLY A 54 -3.97 11.49 2.54
C GLY A 54 -2.56 12.05 2.58
N ARG A 55 -2.14 12.72 1.51
CA ARG A 55 -0.80 13.32 1.39
C ARG A 55 -0.56 14.43 2.39
N ALA A 56 -1.57 15.22 2.70
CA ALA A 56 -1.47 16.24 3.75
C ALA A 56 -1.18 15.59 5.12
N ALA A 57 -1.84 14.48 5.44
CA ALA A 57 -1.57 13.73 6.68
C ALA A 57 -0.13 13.18 6.73
N VAL A 58 0.37 12.67 5.61
CA VAL A 58 1.75 12.19 5.49
C VAL A 58 2.74 13.35 5.60
N PHE A 59 2.43 14.50 5.00
CA PHE A 59 3.26 15.70 5.05
C PHE A 59 3.43 16.20 6.49
N GLU A 60 2.33 16.45 7.21
CA GLU A 60 2.34 16.91 8.61
C GLU A 60 3.15 15.95 9.50
N TYR A 61 2.92 14.66 9.34
CA TYR A 61 3.65 13.65 10.09
C TYR A 61 5.16 13.65 9.80
N ARG A 62 5.55 13.81 8.52
CA ARG A 62 6.97 13.84 8.10
C ARG A 62 7.66 15.14 8.49
N ASP A 63 6.93 16.24 8.53
CA ASP A 63 7.45 17.53 8.98
C ASP A 63 7.62 17.61 10.49
N GLY A 64 7.11 16.63 11.23
CA GLY A 64 7.30 16.51 12.68
C GLY A 64 6.25 17.25 13.51
N ALA A 65 5.12 17.63 12.89
CA ALA A 65 4.00 18.25 13.60
C ALA A 65 3.55 17.38 14.79
N GLU A 66 3.17 18.01 15.89
CA GLU A 66 2.63 17.30 17.05
C GLU A 66 1.24 16.77 16.77
N GLY A 67 1.06 15.43 16.80
CA GLY A 67 -0.22 14.85 16.48
C GLY A 67 -0.24 13.34 16.52
N ARG A 68 -1.40 12.81 16.12
CA ARG A 68 -1.61 11.36 16.00
C ARG A 68 -1.74 10.97 14.53
N PHE A 69 -0.74 10.26 14.02
CA PHE A 69 -0.76 9.69 12.68
C PHE A 69 -1.35 8.28 12.69
N MET A 70 -2.28 8.03 11.78
CA MET A 70 -2.95 6.75 11.58
C MET A 70 -2.84 6.34 10.11
N ARG A 71 -2.40 5.11 9.87
CA ARG A 71 -2.30 4.51 8.54
C ARG A 71 -2.63 3.02 8.62
N ALA A 72 -2.73 2.36 7.45
CA ALA A 72 -3.00 0.93 7.35
C ALA A 72 -4.32 0.51 8.04
N LEU A 73 -5.33 1.39 8.01
CA LEU A 73 -6.62 1.17 8.68
C LEU A 73 -7.35 -0.08 8.15
N LYS A 74 -7.12 -0.48 6.90
CA LYS A 74 -7.68 -1.70 6.33
C LYS A 74 -7.22 -2.96 7.07
N SER A 75 -5.97 -3.00 7.52
CA SER A 75 -5.40 -4.19 8.16
C SER A 75 -5.92 -4.48 9.57
N ILE A 76 -6.71 -3.58 10.16
CA ILE A 76 -7.35 -3.81 11.46
C ILE A 76 -8.76 -4.40 11.34
N LEU A 77 -9.36 -4.40 10.15
CA LEU A 77 -10.66 -5.02 9.91
C LEU A 77 -10.62 -6.52 10.29
N GLY A 78 -11.64 -6.96 10.99
CA GLY A 78 -11.76 -8.34 11.48
C GLY A 78 -10.90 -8.68 12.70
N THR A 79 -10.03 -7.77 13.16
CA THR A 79 -9.18 -7.99 14.33
C THR A 79 -9.86 -7.50 15.63
N SER A 80 -9.31 -7.89 16.78
CA SER A 80 -9.77 -7.39 18.09
C SER A 80 -9.60 -5.88 18.27
N LEU A 81 -8.73 -5.25 17.48
CA LEU A 81 -8.53 -3.80 17.52
C LEU A 81 -9.78 -3.00 17.13
N MET A 82 -10.67 -3.57 16.31
CA MET A 82 -11.90 -2.88 15.89
C MET A 82 -12.82 -2.46 17.03
N VAL A 83 -12.79 -3.19 18.16
CA VAL A 83 -13.57 -2.83 19.36
C VAL A 83 -12.81 -1.93 20.33
N GLU A 84 -11.57 -1.60 20.03
CA GLU A 84 -10.73 -0.75 20.84
C GLU A 84 -10.86 0.72 20.43
N THR A 85 -10.29 1.60 21.26
CA THR A 85 -10.21 3.02 20.99
C THR A 85 -8.77 3.50 21.11
N THR A 86 -8.41 4.48 20.28
CA THR A 86 -7.09 5.15 20.36
C THR A 86 -7.23 6.58 20.90
N PRO A 87 -6.27 7.08 21.68
CA PRO A 87 -6.30 8.47 22.10
C PRO A 87 -5.97 9.42 20.95
N ILE A 88 -6.81 10.44 20.79
CA ILE A 88 -6.62 11.58 19.87
C ILE A 88 -6.75 12.85 20.70
N GLY A 89 -5.63 13.42 21.09
CA GLY A 89 -5.61 14.55 22.05
C GLY A 89 -6.30 14.17 23.37
N ARG A 90 -7.36 14.92 23.71
CA ARG A 90 -8.16 14.69 24.93
C ARG A 90 -9.33 13.72 24.72
N ARG A 91 -9.58 13.25 23.50
CA ARG A 91 -10.67 12.32 23.16
C ARG A 91 -10.12 10.93 22.90
N ARG A 92 -10.99 9.94 23.00
CA ARG A 92 -10.75 8.60 22.48
C ARG A 92 -11.67 8.40 21.27
N MET A 93 -11.12 7.79 20.22
CA MET A 93 -11.83 7.54 18.97
C MET A 93 -11.75 6.05 18.67
N SER A 94 -12.85 5.45 18.22
CA SER A 94 -12.86 4.05 17.80
C SER A 94 -12.19 3.90 16.43
N PHE A 95 -11.70 2.71 16.14
CA PHE A 95 -11.15 2.44 14.80
C PHE A 95 -12.23 2.46 13.71
N GLU A 96 -13.47 2.12 14.05
CA GLU A 96 -14.62 2.28 13.16
C GLU A 96 -14.83 3.75 12.77
N GLU A 97 -14.76 4.68 13.74
CA GLU A 97 -14.87 6.12 13.46
C GLU A 97 -13.70 6.62 12.59
N LEU A 98 -12.49 6.09 12.78
CA LEU A 98 -11.32 6.45 11.95
C LEU A 98 -11.53 6.02 10.50
N ILE A 99 -11.96 4.77 10.27
CA ILE A 99 -12.28 4.27 8.93
C ILE A 99 -13.42 5.09 8.32
N GLY A 100 -14.47 5.36 9.09
CA GLY A 100 -15.60 6.18 8.66
C GLY A 100 -15.18 7.57 8.21
N ARG A 101 -14.27 8.25 8.93
CA ARG A 101 -13.73 9.57 8.54
C ARG A 101 -12.96 9.52 7.21
N PHE A 102 -12.15 8.48 7.02
CA PHE A 102 -11.43 8.32 5.76
C PHE A 102 -12.38 8.05 4.59
N LEU A 103 -13.36 7.15 4.76
CA LEU A 103 -14.37 6.86 3.74
C LEU A 103 -15.26 8.08 3.46
N LYS A 104 -15.58 8.89 4.47
CA LYS A 104 -16.29 10.16 4.29
C LYS A 104 -15.53 11.10 3.35
N HIS A 105 -14.24 11.27 3.59
CA HIS A 105 -13.40 12.08 2.72
C HIS A 105 -13.42 11.58 1.26
N LEU A 106 -13.32 10.27 1.05
CA LEU A 106 -13.41 9.68 -0.29
C LEU A 106 -14.78 9.91 -0.92
N ARG A 107 -15.86 9.82 -0.14
CA ARG A 107 -17.21 10.15 -0.60
C ARG A 107 -17.33 11.59 -1.04
N GLU A 108 -16.79 12.53 -0.27
CA GLU A 108 -16.78 13.96 -0.61
C GLU A 108 -16.02 14.21 -1.91
N ARG A 109 -14.85 13.56 -2.13
CA ARG A 109 -14.11 13.64 -3.41
C ARG A 109 -14.91 13.09 -4.58
N LEU A 110 -15.65 12.00 -4.37
CA LEU A 110 -16.52 11.43 -5.38
C LEU A 110 -17.65 12.41 -5.77
N GLU A 111 -18.30 13.01 -4.80
CA GLU A 111 -19.39 13.99 -5.00
C GLU A 111 -18.88 15.24 -5.73
N GLU A 112 -17.72 15.77 -5.34
CA GLU A 112 -17.08 16.89 -6.03
C GLU A 112 -16.77 16.57 -7.49
N ALA A 113 -16.22 15.39 -7.78
CA ALA A 113 -15.91 14.98 -9.14
C ALA A 113 -17.16 14.83 -10.02
N VAL A 114 -18.28 14.40 -9.43
CA VAL A 114 -19.59 14.30 -10.12
C VAL A 114 -20.19 15.67 -10.38
N VAL A 115 -20.10 16.60 -9.43
CA VAL A 115 -20.61 17.96 -9.59
C VAL A 115 -19.77 18.78 -10.56
N ALA A 116 -18.46 18.57 -10.59
CA ALA A 116 -17.53 19.31 -11.46
C ALA A 116 -17.71 18.98 -12.96
N ASP A 117 -18.27 17.82 -13.29
CA ASP A 117 -18.54 17.40 -14.66
C ASP A 117 -20.02 17.67 -15.02
N PRO A 118 -20.33 18.64 -15.92
CA PRO A 118 -21.70 18.95 -16.29
C PRO A 118 -22.49 17.76 -16.85
N ALA A 119 -21.82 16.76 -17.43
CA ALA A 119 -22.46 15.55 -17.96
C ALA A 119 -22.96 14.60 -16.85
N THR A 120 -22.43 14.74 -15.66
CA THR A 120 -22.72 13.87 -14.50
C THR A 120 -23.33 14.62 -13.32
N ALA A 121 -23.37 15.94 -13.37
CA ALA A 121 -23.96 16.77 -12.31
C ALA A 121 -25.40 16.34 -11.99
N GLY A 122 -25.67 16.04 -10.73
CA GLY A 122 -26.97 15.55 -10.26
C GLY A 122 -27.19 14.04 -10.40
N ALA A 123 -26.18 13.27 -10.80
CA ALA A 123 -26.24 11.80 -10.76
C ALA A 123 -26.36 11.28 -9.33
N ALA A 124 -27.18 10.24 -9.14
CA ALA A 124 -27.27 9.56 -7.85
C ALA A 124 -26.01 8.70 -7.59
N LEU A 125 -25.56 8.72 -6.36
CA LEU A 125 -24.39 7.95 -5.90
C LEU A 125 -24.79 6.99 -4.77
N ASP A 126 -25.91 6.29 -4.93
CA ASP A 126 -26.48 5.41 -3.89
C ASP A 126 -25.82 4.02 -3.87
N SER A 127 -25.21 3.61 -4.98
CA SER A 127 -24.59 2.29 -5.15
C SER A 127 -23.08 2.39 -5.24
N ILE A 128 -22.37 1.34 -4.81
CA ILE A 128 -20.91 1.23 -4.91
C ILE A 128 -20.47 -0.23 -4.91
N VAL A 129 -19.40 -0.55 -5.63
CA VAL A 129 -18.64 -1.79 -5.43
C VAL A 129 -17.35 -1.49 -4.69
N LEU A 130 -17.14 -2.19 -3.58
CA LEU A 130 -15.95 -2.10 -2.76
C LEU A 130 -14.99 -3.25 -3.09
N GLY A 131 -13.71 -2.93 -3.17
CA GLY A 131 -12.64 -3.94 -3.22
C GLY A 131 -12.49 -4.67 -1.89
N ARG A 132 -12.30 -5.97 -1.97
CA ARG A 132 -11.88 -6.79 -0.83
C ARG A 132 -10.73 -7.72 -1.23
N PRO A 133 -9.78 -8.00 -0.32
CA PRO A 133 -8.83 -9.08 -0.54
C PRO A 133 -9.57 -10.41 -0.61
N VAL A 134 -8.93 -11.46 -1.11
CA VAL A 134 -9.54 -12.80 -1.09
C VAL A 134 -9.82 -13.24 0.35
N ARG A 135 -8.93 -12.88 1.28
CA ARG A 135 -9.14 -12.97 2.72
C ARG A 135 -8.67 -11.70 3.43
N PHE A 136 -9.51 -11.14 4.30
CA PHE A 136 -9.08 -10.09 5.24
C PHE A 136 -8.30 -10.68 6.41
N VAL A 137 -8.69 -11.88 6.84
CA VAL A 137 -8.06 -12.60 7.95
C VAL A 137 -7.82 -14.03 7.50
N ASP A 138 -6.56 -14.46 7.54
CA ASP A 138 -6.17 -15.80 7.17
C ASP A 138 -6.71 -16.84 8.16
N GLU A 139 -7.16 -17.98 7.65
CA GLU A 139 -7.61 -19.16 8.41
C GLU A 139 -8.77 -18.92 9.41
N ASP A 140 -9.42 -17.75 9.39
CA ASP A 140 -10.56 -17.41 10.22
C ASP A 140 -11.74 -16.85 9.39
N ASP A 141 -12.65 -17.74 8.99
CA ASP A 141 -13.82 -17.36 8.19
C ASP A 141 -14.82 -16.45 8.95
N ALA A 142 -14.83 -16.50 10.27
CA ALA A 142 -15.71 -15.64 11.08
C ALA A 142 -15.15 -14.21 11.12
N ALA A 143 -13.85 -14.08 11.36
CA ALA A 143 -13.16 -12.79 11.33
C ALA A 143 -13.16 -12.18 9.92
N ASP A 144 -13.00 -12.99 8.86
CA ASP A 144 -13.08 -12.53 7.47
C ASP A 144 -14.46 -11.94 7.13
N ARG A 145 -15.56 -12.62 7.52
CA ARG A 145 -16.92 -12.10 7.36
C ARG A 145 -17.17 -10.84 8.19
N ALA A 146 -16.65 -10.81 9.43
CA ALA A 146 -16.77 -9.64 10.28
C ALA A 146 -16.04 -8.42 9.65
N ALA A 147 -14.86 -8.60 9.10
CA ALA A 147 -14.11 -7.56 8.39
C ALA A 147 -14.90 -6.97 7.22
N GLN A 148 -15.51 -7.83 6.39
CA GLN A 148 -16.36 -7.36 5.28
C GLN A 148 -17.56 -6.58 5.81
N GLY A 149 -18.26 -7.09 6.84
CA GLY A 149 -19.41 -6.40 7.44
C GLY A 149 -19.06 -5.06 8.08
N GLN A 150 -17.87 -4.93 8.69
CA GLN A 150 -17.36 -3.69 9.24
C GLN A 150 -17.11 -2.65 8.15
N LEU A 151 -16.49 -3.05 7.03
CA LEU A 151 -16.27 -2.16 5.91
C LEU A 151 -17.59 -1.75 5.24
N GLU A 152 -18.54 -2.68 5.11
CA GLU A 152 -19.89 -2.39 4.61
C GLU A 152 -20.60 -1.37 5.49
N ALA A 153 -20.58 -1.57 6.81
CA ALA A 153 -21.20 -0.67 7.77
C ALA A 153 -20.60 0.74 7.70
N ALA A 154 -19.27 0.83 7.59
CA ALA A 154 -18.57 2.09 7.45
C ALA A 154 -18.94 2.83 6.15
N ALA A 155 -19.07 2.12 5.03
CA ALA A 155 -19.51 2.71 3.75
C ALA A 155 -21.00 3.10 3.80
N ARG A 156 -21.85 2.28 4.41
CA ARG A 156 -23.28 2.57 4.59
C ARG A 156 -23.50 3.84 5.42
N ALA A 157 -22.70 4.06 6.44
CA ALA A 157 -22.70 5.28 7.24
C ALA A 157 -22.34 6.56 6.43
N GLN A 158 -21.67 6.41 5.28
CA GLN A 158 -21.38 7.52 4.35
C GLN A 158 -22.48 7.73 3.28
N GLY A 159 -23.62 7.05 3.38
CA GLY A 159 -24.79 7.25 2.53
C GLY A 159 -24.90 6.31 1.33
N PHE A 160 -24.01 5.35 1.17
CA PHE A 160 -24.20 4.29 0.17
C PHE A 160 -25.29 3.32 0.64
N ARG A 161 -26.27 3.05 -0.22
CA ARG A 161 -27.41 2.17 0.08
C ARG A 161 -27.24 0.78 -0.48
N HIS A 162 -26.70 0.69 -1.69
CA HIS A 162 -26.47 -0.55 -2.41
C HIS A 162 -24.97 -0.80 -2.47
N ILE A 163 -24.48 -1.69 -1.64
CA ILE A 163 -23.06 -1.99 -1.47
C ILE A 163 -22.84 -3.43 -1.87
N GLU A 164 -21.94 -3.65 -2.82
CA GLU A 164 -21.49 -4.96 -3.25
C GLU A 164 -19.97 -5.05 -3.09
N PHE A 165 -19.44 -6.26 -3.07
CA PHE A 165 -18.02 -6.53 -2.98
C PHE A 165 -17.51 -7.30 -4.18
N GLN A 166 -16.29 -6.97 -4.60
CA GLN A 166 -15.53 -7.76 -5.55
C GLN A 166 -14.13 -8.02 -5.01
N TYR A 167 -13.61 -9.20 -5.30
CA TYR A 167 -12.21 -9.54 -4.98
C TYR A 167 -11.25 -8.65 -5.77
N GLU A 168 -10.30 -8.04 -5.08
CA GLU A 168 -9.30 -7.13 -5.68
C GLU A 168 -8.54 -7.76 -6.85
N PRO A 169 -8.05 -9.03 -6.77
CA PRO A 169 -7.40 -9.65 -7.93
C PRO A 169 -8.34 -9.86 -9.11
N VAL A 170 -9.63 -10.13 -8.87
CA VAL A 170 -10.62 -10.20 -9.95
C VAL A 170 -10.83 -8.81 -10.54
N ALA A 171 -10.98 -7.78 -9.71
CA ALA A 171 -11.14 -6.41 -10.17
C ALA A 171 -9.93 -5.96 -11.02
N ALA A 172 -8.69 -6.22 -10.57
CA ALA A 172 -7.49 -5.95 -11.36
C ALA A 172 -7.51 -6.64 -12.74
N ALA A 173 -8.02 -7.87 -12.77
CA ALA A 173 -8.12 -8.64 -14.00
C ALA A 173 -9.27 -8.19 -14.91
N LEU A 174 -10.38 -7.66 -14.37
CA LEU A 174 -11.56 -7.24 -15.15
C LEU A 174 -11.24 -6.16 -16.18
N HIS A 175 -10.33 -5.25 -15.87
CA HIS A 175 -9.90 -4.24 -16.84
C HIS A 175 -9.16 -4.89 -18.01
N TYR A 176 -8.26 -5.83 -17.72
CA TYR A 176 -7.51 -6.57 -18.74
C TYR A 176 -8.41 -7.54 -19.53
N GLU A 177 -9.36 -8.19 -18.86
CA GLU A 177 -10.27 -9.19 -19.45
C GLU A 177 -11.06 -8.65 -20.66
N ARG A 178 -11.28 -7.33 -20.73
CA ARG A 178 -11.92 -6.69 -21.89
C ARG A 178 -11.08 -6.79 -23.17
N THR A 179 -9.81 -7.12 -23.07
CA THR A 179 -8.87 -7.24 -24.20
C THR A 179 -8.65 -8.69 -24.62
N VAL A 180 -9.08 -9.67 -23.80
CA VAL A 180 -8.88 -11.09 -24.12
C VAL A 180 -9.87 -11.57 -25.19
N THR A 181 -9.38 -12.39 -26.11
CA THR A 181 -10.16 -12.95 -27.22
C THR A 181 -10.48 -14.44 -27.06
N SER A 182 -9.85 -15.10 -26.08
CA SER A 182 -10.07 -16.51 -25.74
C SER A 182 -9.91 -16.71 -24.23
N GLU A 183 -10.42 -17.83 -23.73
CA GLU A 183 -10.19 -18.22 -22.32
C GLU A 183 -8.68 -18.43 -22.09
N GLN A 184 -8.18 -17.90 -20.96
CA GLN A 184 -6.77 -18.02 -20.57
C GLN A 184 -6.61 -17.99 -19.06
N LEU A 185 -5.48 -18.56 -18.59
CA LEU A 185 -5.07 -18.46 -17.18
C LEU A 185 -4.15 -17.26 -17.00
N ALA A 186 -4.46 -16.47 -16.01
CA ALA A 186 -3.64 -15.33 -15.59
C ALA A 186 -3.16 -15.49 -14.14
N LEU A 187 -1.95 -15.03 -13.88
CA LEU A 187 -1.44 -14.78 -12.54
C LEU A 187 -1.52 -13.27 -12.28
N VAL A 188 -2.27 -12.89 -11.26
CA VAL A 188 -2.23 -11.52 -10.71
C VAL A 188 -1.17 -11.50 -9.61
N VAL A 189 -0.23 -10.55 -9.72
CA VAL A 189 0.83 -10.27 -8.76
C VAL A 189 0.54 -8.87 -8.21
N ASP A 190 -0.03 -8.81 -7.02
CA ASP A 190 -0.33 -7.55 -6.34
C ASP A 190 0.65 -7.34 -5.19
N ILE A 191 1.51 -6.32 -5.31
CA ILE A 191 2.50 -5.99 -4.29
C ILE A 191 2.21 -4.60 -3.73
N GLY A 192 1.51 -4.61 -2.61
CA GLY A 192 1.17 -3.43 -1.85
C GLY A 192 2.32 -2.91 -0.97
N GLY A 193 1.98 -2.05 -0.01
CA GLY A 193 2.98 -1.47 0.91
C GLY A 193 3.51 -2.44 1.96
N GLY A 194 2.71 -3.40 2.41
CA GLY A 194 3.08 -4.34 3.48
C GLY A 194 2.80 -5.81 3.18
N THR A 195 2.02 -6.10 2.13
CA THR A 195 1.65 -7.45 1.70
C THR A 195 1.85 -7.62 0.22
N SER A 196 2.03 -8.86 -0.19
CA SER A 196 2.01 -9.29 -1.58
C SER A 196 1.03 -10.44 -1.72
N ASP A 197 0.09 -10.29 -2.64
CA ASP A 197 -0.97 -11.25 -2.93
C ASP A 197 -0.82 -11.80 -4.34
N PHE A 198 -0.97 -13.10 -4.49
CA PHE A 198 -0.80 -13.83 -5.73
C PHE A 198 -2.06 -14.64 -6.01
N SER A 199 -2.73 -14.36 -7.12
CA SER A 199 -3.97 -15.04 -7.48
C SER A 199 -3.91 -15.61 -8.88
N ILE A 200 -4.25 -16.88 -9.03
CA ILE A 200 -4.41 -17.52 -10.35
C ILE A 200 -5.87 -17.48 -10.72
N LEU A 201 -6.15 -16.85 -11.85
CA LEU A 201 -7.51 -16.59 -12.34
C LEU A 201 -7.72 -17.19 -13.72
N ARG A 202 -8.98 -17.59 -13.97
CA ARG A 202 -9.47 -17.85 -15.31
C ARG A 202 -10.10 -16.58 -15.88
N LEU A 203 -9.60 -16.11 -17.02
CA LEU A 203 -10.13 -14.99 -17.78
C LEU A 203 -10.90 -15.50 -18.97
N SER A 204 -12.05 -14.89 -19.28
CA SER A 204 -12.88 -15.28 -20.40
C SER A 204 -13.48 -14.06 -21.10
N PRO A 205 -13.45 -13.97 -22.44
CA PRO A 205 -14.07 -12.88 -23.19
C PRO A 205 -15.58 -12.80 -22.94
N ASN A 206 -16.24 -13.92 -22.66
CA ASN A 206 -17.67 -13.97 -22.36
C ASN A 206 -18.01 -13.34 -21.00
N ALA A 207 -17.10 -13.40 -20.05
CA ALA A 207 -17.27 -12.75 -18.75
C ALA A 207 -17.18 -11.22 -18.85
N ALA A 208 -16.42 -10.70 -19.83
CA ALA A 208 -16.31 -9.26 -20.09
C ALA A 208 -17.61 -8.66 -20.64
N GLY A 209 -18.40 -9.44 -21.38
CA GLY A 209 -19.68 -9.02 -21.99
C GLY A 209 -20.94 -9.40 -21.21
N ALA A 210 -20.83 -10.17 -20.13
CA ALA A 210 -21.98 -10.62 -19.36
C ALA A 210 -22.66 -9.46 -18.63
N THR A 211 -23.89 -9.15 -19.00
CA THR A 211 -24.75 -8.13 -18.37
C THR A 211 -25.54 -8.66 -17.18
N THR A 212 -25.24 -9.87 -16.70
CA THR A 212 -25.99 -10.48 -15.61
C THR A 212 -25.38 -10.16 -14.26
N SER A 213 -26.16 -9.53 -13.42
CA SER A 213 -25.89 -9.08 -12.05
C SER A 213 -25.54 -10.17 -11.04
N GLN A 214 -25.31 -11.42 -11.46
CA GLN A 214 -25.21 -12.57 -10.54
C GLN A 214 -24.08 -13.56 -10.87
N VAL A 215 -23.09 -13.19 -11.65
CA VAL A 215 -21.96 -14.11 -11.85
C VAL A 215 -21.00 -13.97 -10.67
N ASP A 216 -21.17 -14.83 -9.68
CA ASP A 216 -20.16 -15.04 -8.65
C ASP A 216 -18.86 -15.52 -9.34
N ARG A 217 -17.88 -14.60 -9.41
CA ARG A 217 -16.58 -14.85 -10.05
C ARG A 217 -15.62 -15.62 -9.12
N ARG A 218 -16.10 -16.06 -7.96
CA ARG A 218 -15.27 -16.82 -7.02
C ARG A 218 -14.74 -18.11 -7.62
N SER A 219 -15.51 -18.76 -8.47
CA SER A 219 -15.10 -19.97 -9.20
C SER A 219 -13.97 -19.74 -10.23
N ASP A 220 -13.74 -18.49 -10.62
CA ASP A 220 -12.64 -18.15 -11.53
C ASP A 220 -11.32 -17.93 -10.80
N ILE A 221 -11.35 -17.81 -9.48
CA ILE A 221 -10.17 -17.79 -8.63
C ILE A 221 -9.78 -19.24 -8.35
N LEU A 222 -8.75 -19.72 -9.04
CA LEU A 222 -8.27 -21.11 -8.88
C LEU A 222 -7.43 -21.27 -7.63
N ALA A 223 -6.62 -20.27 -7.28
CA ALA A 223 -5.87 -20.22 -6.04
C ALA A 223 -5.52 -18.78 -5.69
N THR A 224 -5.28 -18.56 -4.40
CA THR A 224 -4.66 -17.35 -3.89
C THR A 224 -3.65 -17.72 -2.81
N THR A 225 -2.54 -16.98 -2.78
CA THR A 225 -1.53 -17.06 -1.70
C THR A 225 -1.07 -15.67 -1.38
N GLY A 226 -0.61 -15.46 -0.15
CA GLY A 226 -0.09 -14.17 0.28
C GLY A 226 1.22 -14.33 1.05
N VAL A 227 1.99 -13.25 1.10
CA VAL A 227 3.18 -13.16 1.96
C VAL A 227 3.27 -11.74 2.52
N HIS A 228 3.61 -11.65 3.82
CA HIS A 228 3.87 -10.36 4.47
C HIS A 228 5.23 -9.83 4.02
N VAL A 229 5.25 -9.32 2.80
CA VAL A 229 6.36 -8.62 2.13
C VAL A 229 5.71 -7.54 1.30
N GLY A 230 6.18 -6.31 1.44
CA GLY A 230 5.64 -5.20 0.66
C GLY A 230 6.66 -4.08 0.46
N GLY A 231 6.23 -3.00 -0.16
CA GLY A 231 7.07 -1.84 -0.47
C GLY A 231 7.86 -1.30 0.72
N THR A 232 7.27 -1.31 1.92
CA THR A 232 7.93 -0.82 3.14
C THR A 232 9.05 -1.75 3.63
N ASP A 233 9.01 -3.05 3.31
CA ASP A 233 10.13 -3.95 3.61
C ASP A 233 11.32 -3.70 2.69
N PHE A 234 11.04 -3.39 1.42
CA PHE A 234 12.07 -2.95 0.47
C PHE A 234 12.72 -1.65 0.93
N ASP A 235 11.94 -0.65 1.38
CA ASP A 235 12.46 0.60 1.96
C ASP A 235 13.36 0.31 3.15
N ARG A 236 12.88 -0.51 4.10
CA ARG A 236 13.61 -0.87 5.31
C ARG A 236 14.95 -1.52 4.99
N LEU A 237 14.99 -2.48 4.07
CA LEU A 237 16.23 -3.18 3.73
C LEU A 237 17.21 -2.29 2.98
N LEU A 238 16.74 -1.43 2.06
CA LEU A 238 17.59 -0.42 1.43
C LEU A 238 18.20 0.51 2.46
N ASN A 239 17.38 0.99 3.42
CA ASN A 239 17.81 1.86 4.51
C ASN A 239 18.89 1.19 5.36
N LEU A 240 18.65 -0.05 5.81
CA LEU A 240 19.62 -0.80 6.64
C LEU A 240 20.91 -1.09 5.90
N ALA A 241 20.83 -1.43 4.63
CA ALA A 241 22.02 -1.82 3.86
C ALA A 241 22.88 -0.62 3.42
N ALA A 242 22.25 0.49 3.02
CA ALA A 242 22.94 1.59 2.35
C ALA A 242 23.00 2.88 3.16
N VAL A 243 22.09 3.10 4.12
CA VAL A 243 21.97 4.38 4.82
C VAL A 243 22.37 4.29 6.28
N MET A 244 21.82 3.32 7.03
CA MET A 244 22.11 3.16 8.46
C MET A 244 23.58 2.93 8.81
N PRO A 245 24.46 2.37 7.95
CA PRO A 245 25.91 2.34 8.20
C PRO A 245 26.53 3.72 8.36
N HIS A 246 25.99 4.77 7.74
CA HIS A 246 26.43 6.15 7.92
C HIS A 246 25.97 6.79 9.22
N PHE A 247 25.10 6.12 9.96
CA PHE A 247 24.60 6.50 11.28
C PHE A 247 25.12 5.60 12.42
N GLY A 248 26.01 4.63 12.09
CA GLY A 248 26.68 3.78 13.06
C GLY A 248 26.24 2.32 13.10
N LEU A 249 25.33 1.87 12.22
CA LEU A 249 25.04 0.43 12.09
C LEU A 249 26.32 -0.31 11.65
N GLY A 250 26.63 -1.39 12.37
CA GLY A 250 27.81 -2.21 12.13
C GLY A 250 29.10 -1.67 12.75
N SER A 251 29.09 -0.46 13.39
CA SER A 251 30.24 0.04 14.13
C SER A 251 30.32 -0.58 15.54
N THR A 252 31.45 -0.37 16.21
CA THR A 252 31.75 -0.91 17.54
C THR A 252 32.09 0.22 18.53
N THR A 253 32.24 -0.14 19.79
CA THR A 253 32.91 0.71 20.76
C THR A 253 34.40 0.88 20.42
N ALA A 254 35.03 1.96 20.91
CA ALA A 254 36.42 2.29 20.60
C ALA A 254 37.43 1.18 21.01
N ASP A 255 37.10 0.38 22.03
CA ASP A 255 37.87 -0.80 22.41
C ASP A 255 37.62 -2.04 21.57
N GLY A 256 36.70 -1.96 20.56
CA GLY A 256 36.32 -3.03 19.66
C GLY A 256 35.51 -4.19 20.28
N LYS A 257 35.16 -4.10 21.55
CA LYS A 257 34.57 -5.24 22.29
C LYS A 257 33.06 -5.37 22.13
N ARG A 258 32.34 -4.29 21.87
CA ARG A 258 30.88 -4.29 21.76
C ARG A 258 30.45 -3.67 20.43
N ALA A 259 29.53 -4.34 19.75
CA ALA A 259 28.85 -3.76 18.61
C ALA A 259 27.79 -2.75 19.06
N MET A 260 27.50 -1.75 18.22
CA MET A 260 26.38 -0.85 18.44
C MET A 260 25.06 -1.62 18.42
N PRO A 261 24.10 -1.31 19.31
CA PRO A 261 22.84 -2.03 19.40
C PRO A 261 22.01 -1.90 18.11
N VAL A 262 21.82 -3.00 17.40
CA VAL A 262 21.17 -3.06 16.08
C VAL A 262 19.72 -2.58 16.09
N TRP A 263 19.01 -2.74 17.20
CA TRP A 263 17.59 -2.40 17.29
C TRP A 263 17.30 -0.92 17.07
N TYR A 264 18.18 0.00 17.44
CA TYR A 264 18.02 1.42 17.15
C TYR A 264 17.91 1.68 15.64
N PHE A 265 18.79 1.06 14.88
CA PHE A 265 18.83 1.22 13.42
C PHE A 265 17.66 0.52 12.73
N ASN A 266 17.26 -0.66 13.23
CA ASN A 266 16.08 -1.35 12.75
C ASN A 266 14.80 -0.51 12.97
N ASP A 267 14.66 0.08 14.18
CA ASP A 267 13.50 0.91 14.48
C ASP A 267 13.51 2.21 13.67
N MET A 268 14.69 2.83 13.44
CA MET A 268 14.85 4.01 12.58
C MET A 268 14.54 3.71 11.10
N ALA A 269 14.85 2.51 10.64
CA ALA A 269 14.54 2.07 9.28
C ALA A 269 13.09 1.59 9.12
N THR A 270 12.35 1.37 10.19
CA THR A 270 10.97 0.87 10.18
C THR A 270 9.99 2.00 10.39
N TRP A 271 9.31 2.43 9.35
CA TRP A 271 8.45 3.61 9.31
C TRP A 271 7.56 3.81 10.55
N HIS A 272 6.80 2.79 10.94
CA HIS A 272 5.85 2.88 12.06
C HIS A 272 6.51 2.84 13.44
N ARG A 273 7.82 2.55 13.53
CA ARG A 273 8.58 2.46 14.77
C ARG A 273 9.41 3.71 15.06
N ILE A 274 9.66 4.55 14.07
CA ILE A 274 10.51 5.73 14.20
C ILE A 274 10.07 6.60 15.40
N ASN A 275 8.78 6.85 15.55
CA ASN A 275 8.26 7.68 16.65
C ASN A 275 8.52 7.09 18.04
N THR A 276 8.68 5.77 18.17
CA THR A 276 9.00 5.14 19.46
C THR A 276 10.41 5.46 19.95
N LEU A 277 11.26 5.94 19.03
CA LEU A 277 12.63 6.35 19.34
C LEU A 277 12.71 7.75 19.95
N TYR A 278 11.73 8.63 19.74
CA TYR A 278 11.75 10.02 20.21
C TYR A 278 11.44 10.15 21.70
N THR A 279 12.27 9.53 22.53
CA THR A 279 12.18 9.58 24.00
C THR A 279 13.43 10.16 24.61
N ALA A 280 13.28 10.84 25.75
CA ALA A 280 14.42 11.37 26.50
C ALA A 280 15.40 10.26 26.91
N LYS A 281 14.92 9.03 27.15
CA LYS A 281 15.75 7.86 27.43
C LYS A 281 16.63 7.51 26.23
N ASN A 282 16.05 7.29 25.06
CA ASN A 282 16.79 6.92 23.86
C ASN A 282 17.81 8.01 23.47
N SER A 283 17.44 9.29 23.60
CA SER A 283 18.36 10.41 23.34
C SER A 283 19.57 10.40 24.29
N ARG A 284 19.39 10.02 25.56
CA ARG A 284 20.51 9.87 26.50
C ARG A 284 21.36 8.66 26.19
N ASP A 285 20.72 7.53 25.87
CA ASP A 285 21.42 6.28 25.57
C ASP A 285 22.30 6.46 24.33
N ILE A 286 21.79 7.08 23.27
CA ILE A 286 22.54 7.35 22.02
C ILE A 286 23.73 8.28 22.28
N ARG A 287 23.59 9.35 23.11
CA ARG A 287 24.72 10.20 23.50
C ARG A 287 25.74 9.45 24.35
N GLY A 288 25.31 8.43 25.09
CA GLY A 288 26.20 7.52 25.80
C GLY A 288 27.02 6.68 24.83
N LEU A 289 26.35 6.06 23.85
CA LEU A 289 26.98 5.26 22.82
C LEU A 289 27.93 6.08 21.92
N GLU A 290 27.58 7.32 21.60
CA GLU A 290 28.42 8.25 20.83
C GLU A 290 29.79 8.45 21.50
N ARG A 291 29.82 8.65 22.83
CA ARG A 291 31.09 8.82 23.59
C ARG A 291 31.94 7.57 23.64
N GLU A 292 31.33 6.39 23.53
CA GLU A 292 32.02 5.10 23.56
C GLU A 292 32.36 4.56 22.18
N ALA A 293 31.82 5.17 21.10
CA ALA A 293 31.94 4.67 19.74
C ALA A 293 33.35 4.81 19.16
N ALA A 294 33.74 3.85 18.32
CA ALA A 294 34.91 3.96 17.47
C ALA A 294 34.73 5.03 16.39
N GLU A 295 33.48 5.29 15.98
CA GLU A 295 33.11 6.25 14.94
C GLU A 295 32.05 7.23 15.51
N PRO A 296 32.40 8.13 16.45
CA PRO A 296 31.45 8.99 17.14
C PRO A 296 30.65 9.89 16.21
N ASP A 297 31.23 10.36 15.12
CA ASP A 297 30.55 11.22 14.13
C ASP A 297 29.31 10.55 13.52
N LYS A 298 29.31 9.21 13.38
CA LYS A 298 28.15 8.47 12.89
C LYS A 298 27.01 8.48 13.90
N LEU A 299 27.34 8.27 15.19
CA LEU A 299 26.36 8.31 16.26
C LEU A 299 25.85 9.74 16.51
N ALA A 300 26.69 10.76 16.32
CA ALA A 300 26.28 12.17 16.35
C ALA A 300 25.21 12.47 15.29
N ARG A 301 25.34 11.94 14.08
CA ARG A 301 24.29 12.03 13.05
C ARG A 301 22.99 11.32 13.52
N TYR A 302 23.09 10.16 14.15
CA TYR A 302 21.93 9.48 14.70
C TYR A 302 21.26 10.31 15.83
N ALA A 303 22.07 10.87 16.74
CA ALA A 303 21.60 11.76 17.79
C ALA A 303 20.87 12.99 17.21
N HIS A 304 21.36 13.52 16.08
CA HIS A 304 20.73 14.61 15.34
C HIS A 304 19.32 14.22 14.85
N LEU A 305 19.14 13.03 14.24
CA LEU A 305 17.83 12.54 13.81
C LEU A 305 16.83 12.48 14.96
N LEU A 306 17.28 12.06 16.16
CA LEU A 306 16.41 12.02 17.33
C LEU A 306 16.03 13.42 17.83
N ALA A 307 17.03 14.33 17.89
CA ALA A 307 16.84 15.69 18.42
C ALA A 307 15.90 16.53 17.54
N HIS A 308 15.98 16.36 16.22
CA HIS A 308 15.19 17.11 15.24
C HIS A 308 13.99 16.34 14.67
N ARG A 309 13.71 15.14 15.22
CA ARG A 309 12.63 14.25 14.75
C ARG A 309 12.65 14.00 13.23
N SER A 310 13.85 13.91 12.64
CA SER A 310 14.05 13.85 11.18
C SER A 310 13.98 12.44 10.60
N GLY A 311 13.74 11.42 11.41
CA GLY A 311 13.73 10.02 10.96
C GLY A 311 12.75 9.75 9.81
N HIS A 312 11.55 10.37 9.81
CA HIS A 312 10.58 10.19 8.74
C HIS A 312 10.98 10.94 7.46
N ARG A 313 11.69 12.07 7.57
CA ARG A 313 12.25 12.76 6.40
C ARG A 313 13.31 11.88 5.75
N LEU A 314 14.19 11.26 6.55
CA LEU A 314 15.16 10.29 6.06
C LEU A 314 14.48 9.07 5.41
N ALA A 315 13.47 8.49 6.06
CA ALA A 315 12.71 7.36 5.50
C ALA A 315 12.04 7.71 4.17
N GLY A 316 11.51 8.93 4.04
CA GLY A 316 10.95 9.42 2.78
C GLY A 316 11.99 9.63 1.68
N ALA A 317 13.21 10.04 2.02
CA ALA A 317 14.31 10.13 1.04
C ALA A 317 14.73 8.73 0.55
N VAL A 318 14.71 7.72 1.44
CA VAL A 318 14.97 6.32 1.08
C VAL A 318 13.88 5.77 0.17
N GLU A 319 12.60 6.03 0.47
CA GLU A 319 11.47 5.63 -0.37
C GLU A 319 11.58 6.26 -1.78
N ALA A 320 11.89 7.56 -1.85
CA ALA A 320 12.12 8.25 -3.12
C ALA A 320 13.27 7.61 -3.92
N ALA A 321 14.38 7.27 -3.25
CA ALA A 321 15.50 6.58 -3.87
C ALA A 321 15.11 5.18 -4.36
N LYS A 322 14.35 4.38 -3.58
CA LYS A 322 13.80 3.08 -4.03
C LYS A 322 12.98 3.25 -5.30
N ILE A 323 12.10 4.25 -5.33
CA ILE A 323 11.25 4.53 -6.51
C ILE A 323 12.15 4.88 -7.71
N ALA A 324 13.13 5.77 -7.56
CA ALA A 324 14.07 6.11 -8.64
C ALA A 324 14.85 4.88 -9.13
N LEU A 325 15.24 3.96 -8.23
CA LEU A 325 15.89 2.71 -8.59
C LEU A 325 15.00 1.74 -9.41
N THR A 326 13.72 2.01 -9.63
CA THR A 326 12.90 1.21 -10.56
C THR A 326 13.29 1.48 -12.03
N GLU A 327 13.76 2.68 -12.32
CA GLU A 327 14.17 3.09 -13.67
C GLU A 327 15.69 3.24 -13.78
N ASP A 328 16.33 3.86 -12.77
CA ASP A 328 17.75 4.18 -12.75
C ASP A 328 18.61 3.10 -12.09
N THR A 329 19.88 3.03 -12.45
CA THR A 329 20.86 2.13 -11.81
C THR A 329 21.45 2.71 -10.53
N GLN A 330 21.28 4.01 -10.30
CA GLN A 330 21.72 4.74 -9.11
C GLN A 330 20.69 5.78 -8.73
N ALA A 331 20.58 6.05 -7.42
CA ALA A 331 19.70 7.09 -6.90
C ALA A 331 20.37 7.80 -5.72
N ALA A 332 19.98 9.06 -5.48
CA ALA A 332 20.45 9.83 -4.34
C ALA A 332 19.54 9.63 -3.12
N VAL A 333 20.13 9.53 -1.93
CA VAL A 333 19.46 9.71 -0.65
C VAL A 333 20.02 10.95 -0.01
N THR A 334 19.24 12.03 0.04
CA THR A 334 19.68 13.32 0.56
C THR A 334 18.84 13.74 1.75
N LEU A 335 19.50 14.28 2.77
CA LEU A 335 18.85 14.94 3.92
C LEU A 335 19.68 16.14 4.33
N HIS A 336 19.19 17.34 4.03
CA HIS A 336 19.85 18.58 4.37
C HIS A 336 19.01 19.36 5.38
N GLU A 337 19.60 19.60 6.55
CA GLU A 337 19.01 20.38 7.62
C GLU A 337 20.10 21.04 8.46
N PRO A 338 19.81 22.08 9.26
CA PRO A 338 20.81 22.75 10.06
C PRO A 338 21.57 21.77 10.95
N GLY A 339 22.87 21.63 10.73
CA GLY A 339 23.75 20.71 11.46
C GLY A 339 23.84 19.29 10.90
N LEU A 340 23.15 18.97 9.81
CA LEU A 340 23.28 17.69 9.12
C LEU A 340 23.19 17.88 7.59
N ALA A 341 24.23 17.48 6.89
CA ALA A 341 24.22 17.31 5.43
C ALA A 341 24.55 15.86 5.11
N LEU A 342 23.59 15.16 4.53
CA LEU A 342 23.74 13.79 4.08
C LEU A 342 23.50 13.73 2.56
N ASP A 343 24.51 13.26 1.83
CA ASP A 343 24.46 13.02 0.39
C ASP A 343 25.01 11.62 0.13
N LEU A 344 24.14 10.69 -0.15
CA LEU A 344 24.51 9.30 -0.44
C LEU A 344 24.04 8.91 -1.82
N THR A 345 24.85 8.11 -2.52
CA THR A 345 24.44 7.43 -3.74
C THR A 345 24.20 5.96 -3.41
N VAL A 346 23.01 5.48 -3.68
CA VAL A 346 22.64 4.07 -3.59
C VAL A 346 22.53 3.46 -4.98
N THR A 347 22.86 2.18 -5.11
CA THR A 347 22.82 1.50 -6.41
C THR A 347 21.76 0.41 -6.45
N ARG A 348 21.20 0.15 -7.64
CA ARG A 348 20.29 -0.97 -7.86
C ARG A 348 20.94 -2.31 -7.47
N ALA A 349 22.22 -2.52 -7.77
CA ALA A 349 22.91 -3.75 -7.41
C ALA A 349 22.96 -3.98 -5.90
N ALA A 350 23.24 -2.92 -5.10
CA ALA A 350 23.19 -3.01 -3.64
C ALA A 350 21.77 -3.24 -3.12
N PHE A 351 20.77 -2.62 -3.73
CA PHE A 351 19.35 -2.80 -3.42
C PHE A 351 18.90 -4.24 -3.71
N ASP A 352 19.21 -4.77 -4.90
CA ASP A 352 18.88 -6.14 -5.29
C ASP A 352 19.53 -7.16 -4.37
N ALA A 353 20.79 -6.95 -3.98
CA ALA A 353 21.48 -7.82 -3.01
C ALA A 353 20.82 -7.77 -1.62
N ALA A 354 20.46 -6.59 -1.14
CA ALA A 354 19.82 -6.41 0.16
C ALA A 354 18.42 -7.05 0.22
N THR A 355 17.70 -7.11 -0.90
CA THR A 355 16.32 -7.59 -1.00
C THR A 355 16.20 -9.01 -1.56
N ALA A 356 17.30 -9.71 -1.80
CA ALA A 356 17.32 -11.04 -2.42
C ALA A 356 16.43 -12.07 -1.67
N GLU A 357 16.45 -12.05 -0.33
CA GLU A 357 15.61 -12.93 0.49
C GLU A 357 14.12 -12.64 0.32
N LEU A 358 13.72 -11.35 0.27
CA LEU A 358 12.32 -10.98 0.01
C LEU A 358 11.86 -11.48 -1.36
N ASN A 359 12.69 -11.31 -2.38
CA ASN A 359 12.41 -11.81 -3.73
C ASN A 359 12.29 -13.35 -3.76
N GLY A 360 13.05 -14.05 -2.93
CA GLY A 360 12.92 -15.49 -2.72
C GLY A 360 11.58 -15.87 -2.09
N ARG A 361 11.10 -15.12 -1.10
CA ARG A 361 9.78 -15.33 -0.48
C ARG A 361 8.65 -15.08 -1.47
N ILE A 362 8.74 -14.04 -2.29
CA ILE A 362 7.79 -13.76 -3.39
C ILE A 362 7.76 -14.92 -4.38
N ALA A 363 8.91 -15.41 -4.81
CA ALA A 363 9.00 -16.57 -5.70
C ALA A 363 8.34 -17.82 -5.09
N GLY A 364 8.60 -18.09 -3.82
CA GLY A 364 7.96 -19.19 -3.08
C GLY A 364 6.45 -19.08 -2.98
N ALA A 365 5.90 -17.87 -2.80
CA ALA A 365 4.47 -17.64 -2.76
C ALA A 365 3.81 -17.86 -4.14
N ILE A 366 4.48 -17.48 -5.24
CA ILE A 366 4.04 -17.79 -6.60
C ILE A 366 4.01 -19.31 -6.82
N ASP A 367 5.03 -20.05 -6.35
CA ASP A 367 5.09 -21.50 -6.43
C ASP A 367 3.96 -22.17 -5.66
N ALA A 368 3.67 -21.65 -4.46
CA ALA A 368 2.57 -22.12 -3.65
C ALA A 368 1.22 -21.88 -4.33
N ALA A 369 1.03 -20.72 -5.00
CA ALA A 369 -0.18 -20.45 -5.79
C ALA A 369 -0.36 -21.46 -6.93
N LEU A 370 0.70 -21.73 -7.70
CA LEU A 370 0.68 -22.73 -8.79
C LEU A 370 0.34 -24.13 -8.28
N ALA A 371 0.96 -24.53 -7.17
CA ALA A 371 0.70 -25.84 -6.54
C ALA A 371 -0.73 -25.94 -6.03
N SER A 372 -1.25 -24.89 -5.38
CA SER A 372 -2.63 -24.85 -4.88
C SER A 372 -3.67 -24.89 -6.01
N ALA A 373 -3.40 -24.19 -7.11
CA ALA A 373 -4.25 -24.20 -8.30
C ALA A 373 -4.12 -25.52 -9.09
N GLN A 374 -3.14 -26.36 -8.80
CA GLN A 374 -2.77 -27.53 -9.60
C GLN A 374 -2.47 -27.18 -11.07
N VAL A 375 -1.83 -26.04 -11.31
CA VAL A 375 -1.54 -25.49 -12.64
C VAL A 375 -0.02 -25.49 -12.86
N ALA A 376 0.40 -25.95 -14.04
CA ALA A 376 1.79 -25.84 -14.45
C ALA A 376 2.13 -24.39 -14.83
N ALA A 377 3.35 -23.94 -14.54
CA ALA A 377 3.78 -22.57 -14.88
C ALA A 377 3.62 -22.26 -16.39
N GLY A 378 3.87 -23.23 -17.27
CA GLY A 378 3.69 -23.08 -18.73
C GLY A 378 2.23 -22.89 -19.19
N SER A 379 1.26 -23.12 -18.31
CA SER A 379 -0.17 -22.89 -18.60
C SER A 379 -0.61 -21.46 -18.32
N ILE A 380 0.19 -20.67 -17.63
CA ILE A 380 -0.07 -19.24 -17.39
C ILE A 380 0.24 -18.48 -18.68
N GLN A 381 -0.76 -17.85 -19.24
CA GLN A 381 -0.66 -17.10 -20.50
C GLN A 381 -0.47 -15.60 -20.28
N THR A 382 -0.86 -15.10 -19.10
CA THR A 382 -0.73 -13.69 -18.75
C THR A 382 -0.29 -13.53 -17.29
N VAL A 383 0.64 -12.61 -17.04
CA VAL A 383 0.97 -12.13 -15.70
C VAL A 383 0.56 -10.66 -15.61
N ILE A 384 -0.35 -10.36 -14.69
CA ILE A 384 -0.84 -9.00 -14.43
C ILE A 384 -0.11 -8.48 -13.19
N LEU A 385 0.71 -7.45 -13.38
CA LEU A 385 1.45 -6.80 -12.29
C LEU A 385 0.65 -5.59 -11.81
N THR A 386 0.37 -5.53 -10.51
CA THR A 386 -0.34 -4.41 -9.86
C THR A 386 0.31 -4.07 -8.52
N GLY A 387 0.05 -2.87 -8.03
CA GLY A 387 0.70 -2.33 -6.84
C GLY A 387 2.12 -1.81 -7.09
N GLY A 388 2.51 -0.76 -6.34
CA GLY A 388 3.80 -0.08 -6.56
C GLY A 388 5.03 -0.96 -6.32
N GLY A 389 4.92 -2.00 -5.47
CA GLY A 389 6.02 -2.95 -5.23
C GLY A 389 6.31 -3.86 -6.42
N ALA A 390 5.34 -4.08 -7.31
CA ALA A 390 5.52 -4.88 -8.53
C ALA A 390 6.42 -4.20 -9.58
N LEU A 391 6.69 -2.90 -9.42
CA LEU A 391 7.62 -2.13 -10.27
C LEU A 391 9.08 -2.41 -9.96
N VAL A 392 9.40 -2.93 -8.78
CA VAL A 392 10.78 -3.28 -8.42
C VAL A 392 11.33 -4.25 -9.46
N PRO A 393 12.44 -3.91 -10.17
CA PRO A 393 12.94 -4.72 -11.29
C PRO A 393 13.22 -6.18 -10.93
N ALA A 394 13.74 -6.43 -9.72
CA ALA A 394 14.01 -7.78 -9.23
C ALA A 394 12.71 -8.58 -9.06
N VAL A 395 11.62 -7.96 -8.59
CA VAL A 395 10.29 -8.60 -8.48
C VAL A 395 9.74 -8.93 -9.86
N ARG A 396 9.77 -7.96 -10.79
CA ARG A 396 9.35 -8.18 -12.17
C ARG A 396 10.14 -9.32 -12.82
N ALA A 397 11.46 -9.39 -12.53
CA ALA A 397 12.32 -10.46 -13.03
C ALA A 397 11.97 -11.84 -12.46
N VAL A 398 11.45 -11.92 -11.23
CA VAL A 398 10.93 -13.20 -10.66
C VAL A 398 9.77 -13.69 -11.53
N ALA A 399 8.79 -12.84 -11.80
CA ALA A 399 7.64 -13.19 -12.62
C ALA A 399 8.03 -13.55 -14.07
N THR A 400 8.82 -12.69 -14.74
CA THR A 400 9.20 -12.91 -16.15
C THR A 400 10.04 -14.17 -16.38
N ARG A 401 10.94 -14.49 -15.45
CA ARG A 401 11.75 -15.73 -15.56
C ARG A 401 10.93 -16.99 -15.32
N ARG A 402 9.91 -16.90 -14.47
CA ARG A 402 9.05 -18.03 -14.14
C ARG A 402 8.06 -18.36 -15.28
N PHE A 403 7.63 -17.35 -16.01
CA PHE A 403 6.62 -17.45 -17.06
C PHE A 403 7.14 -16.87 -18.39
N PRO A 404 8.16 -17.49 -19.01
CA PRO A 404 8.82 -16.92 -20.19
C PRO A 404 7.93 -16.85 -21.44
N GLY A 405 6.82 -17.60 -21.44
CA GLY A 405 5.82 -17.58 -22.52
C GLY A 405 4.60 -16.71 -22.26
N ALA A 406 4.48 -16.14 -21.07
CA ALA A 406 3.32 -15.34 -20.70
C ALA A 406 3.47 -13.88 -21.15
N ALA A 407 2.36 -13.26 -21.57
CA ALA A 407 2.29 -11.83 -21.74
C ALA A 407 2.39 -11.14 -20.36
N ILE A 408 3.25 -10.15 -20.24
CA ILE A 408 3.33 -9.32 -19.03
C ILE A 408 2.44 -8.09 -19.27
N ALA A 409 1.29 -8.09 -18.63
CA ALA A 409 0.40 -6.94 -18.60
C ALA A 409 0.77 -6.08 -17.39
N GLN A 410 1.23 -4.87 -17.65
CA GLN A 410 1.34 -3.88 -16.62
C GLN A 410 -0.02 -3.21 -16.52
N ALA A 411 -0.79 -3.57 -15.49
CA ALA A 411 -1.99 -2.83 -15.16
C ALA A 411 -1.59 -1.42 -14.71
N ASP A 412 -2.48 -0.45 -14.81
CA ASP A 412 -2.26 0.85 -14.18
C ASP A 412 -1.92 0.62 -12.70
N GLU A 413 -0.71 1.00 -12.30
CA GLU A 413 -0.03 0.55 -11.08
C GLU A 413 -0.84 0.80 -9.82
N PHE A 414 -1.71 1.80 -9.87
CA PHE A 414 -2.50 2.25 -8.74
C PHE A 414 -4.00 2.32 -9.02
N GLY A 415 -4.44 2.08 -10.25
CA GLY A 415 -5.82 2.31 -10.67
C GLY A 415 -6.58 1.08 -11.18
N SER A 416 -5.89 0.00 -11.52
CA SER A 416 -6.48 -1.17 -12.15
C SER A 416 -7.60 -1.81 -11.31
N VAL A 417 -7.39 -1.92 -10.00
CA VAL A 417 -8.40 -2.44 -9.07
C VAL A 417 -9.61 -1.50 -9.05
N GLY A 418 -9.40 -0.20 -8.85
CA GLY A 418 -10.47 0.80 -8.83
C GLY A 418 -11.27 0.81 -10.14
N LEU A 419 -10.59 0.81 -11.31
CA LEU A 419 -11.23 0.75 -12.61
C LEU A 419 -12.05 -0.54 -12.80
N GLY A 420 -11.51 -1.68 -12.39
CA GLY A 420 -12.21 -2.96 -12.44
C GLY A 420 -13.44 -3.00 -11.54
N LEU A 421 -13.36 -2.40 -10.34
CA LEU A 421 -14.51 -2.26 -9.44
C LEU A 421 -15.61 -1.39 -10.04
N ALA A 422 -15.26 -0.30 -10.73
CA ALA A 422 -16.25 0.52 -11.43
C ALA A 422 -16.89 -0.23 -12.61
N VAL A 423 -16.13 -1.04 -13.35
CA VAL A 423 -16.67 -1.95 -14.37
C VAL A 423 -17.64 -2.95 -13.76
N ASP A 424 -17.29 -3.55 -12.64
CA ASP A 424 -18.17 -4.50 -11.94
C ASP A 424 -19.42 -3.81 -11.39
N ALA A 425 -19.29 -2.58 -10.88
CA ALA A 425 -20.42 -1.76 -10.44
C ALA A 425 -21.40 -1.48 -11.59
N ALA A 426 -20.90 -1.14 -12.78
CA ALA A 426 -21.74 -0.96 -13.95
C ALA A 426 -22.47 -2.25 -14.36
N ARG A 427 -21.86 -3.43 -14.18
CA ARG A 427 -22.50 -4.73 -14.45
C ARG A 427 -23.59 -5.10 -13.47
N ARG A 428 -23.44 -4.71 -12.19
CA ARG A 428 -24.36 -5.11 -11.12
C ARG A 428 -25.54 -4.17 -10.98
N PHE A 429 -25.36 -2.89 -11.29
CA PHE A 429 -26.33 -1.84 -10.97
C PHE A 429 -26.93 -1.16 -12.21
N ALA A 430 -26.45 -1.52 -13.45
CA ALA A 430 -26.98 -0.97 -14.71
C ALA A 430 -28.34 -1.52 -15.12
#